data_64c03e7cd03eee4ed87074b7c41a7cd7
#
_entry.id   64c03e7cd03eee4ed87074b7c41a7cd7
#
_cell.length_a   1.000
_cell.length_b   1.000
_cell.length_c   1.000
_cell.angle_alpha   90.00
_cell.angle_beta   90.00
_cell.angle_gamma   90.00
#
_symmetry.space_group_name_H-M   'P 1'
#
loop_
_entity.id
_entity.type
_entity.pdbx_description
1 polymer ?
#
loop_
_entity_poly.entity_id
_entity_poly.type
_entity_poly.pdbx_seq_one_letter_code
_entity_poly.pdbx_strand_id
1 'polypeptide(L)'
;MTEEKSAQDARERLLSAGTELFAAKGFAGVSIRELATAAGVNSALISYHYGGQEGLYEAVVTAQYERLIGKFEAIAVSTATVEEKVRMYADVIRRNHTQDQPLMARLIQGELTSPTACLEKVVRKYTVRIAGIISDVLRQGIQSGAFRQDIDQIFAAMSLAGMLNFYFI
;
A
#
# COMPACT_ATOMS: atom_id res chain seq x y z
N MET A 1 20.48 -23.45 -10.74
CA MET A 1 19.41 -22.79 -11.54
C MET A 1 18.00 -23.28 -11.23
N THR A 2 17.80 -24.53 -10.82
CA THR A 2 16.46 -25.11 -10.52
C THR A 2 15.98 -24.80 -9.10
N GLU A 3 16.86 -24.83 -8.10
CA GLU A 3 16.51 -24.61 -6.69
C GLU A 3 16.19 -23.13 -6.37
N GLU A 4 16.96 -22.20 -6.90
CA GLU A 4 16.70 -20.75 -6.76
C GLU A 4 15.36 -20.35 -7.36
N LYS A 5 15.01 -20.91 -8.53
CA LYS A 5 13.71 -20.67 -9.17
C LYS A 5 12.56 -21.23 -8.36
N SER A 6 12.74 -22.42 -7.74
CA SER A 6 11.75 -23.04 -6.86
C SER A 6 11.54 -22.26 -5.56
N ALA A 7 12.62 -21.71 -4.97
CA ALA A 7 12.56 -20.88 -3.78
C ALA A 7 11.87 -19.53 -4.05
N GLN A 8 12.18 -18.89 -5.19
CA GLN A 8 11.52 -17.66 -5.61
C GLN A 8 10.02 -17.89 -5.85
N ASP A 9 9.64 -18.98 -6.50
CA ASP A 9 8.24 -19.33 -6.74
C ASP A 9 7.48 -19.58 -5.42
N ALA A 10 8.08 -20.24 -4.44
CA ALA A 10 7.49 -20.43 -3.12
C ALA A 10 7.28 -19.10 -2.38
N ARG A 11 8.26 -18.19 -2.47
CA ARG A 11 8.18 -16.85 -1.88
C ARG A 11 7.01 -16.04 -2.48
N GLU A 12 6.85 -16.06 -3.78
CA GLU A 12 5.76 -15.35 -4.49
C GLU A 12 4.39 -15.93 -4.14
N ARG A 13 4.27 -17.27 -4.07
CA ARG A 13 3.02 -17.93 -3.67
C ARG A 13 2.64 -17.59 -2.23
N LEU A 14 3.59 -17.54 -1.30
CA LEU A 14 3.35 -17.10 0.08
C LEU A 14 2.89 -15.66 0.14
N LEU A 15 3.50 -14.75 -0.64
CA LEU A 15 3.11 -13.35 -0.69
C LEU A 15 1.68 -13.18 -1.24
N SER A 16 1.32 -13.92 -2.29
CA SER A 16 -0.02 -13.90 -2.87
C SER A 16 -1.07 -14.43 -1.89
N ALA A 17 -0.86 -15.62 -1.32
CA ALA A 17 -1.75 -16.23 -0.33
C ALA A 17 -1.90 -15.34 0.93
N GLY A 18 -0.79 -14.76 1.40
CA GLY A 18 -0.79 -13.82 2.52
C GLY A 18 -1.61 -12.57 2.22
N THR A 19 -1.49 -12.02 1.01
CA THR A 19 -2.25 -10.84 0.60
C THR A 19 -3.77 -11.09 0.70
N GLU A 20 -4.25 -12.21 0.19
CA GLU A 20 -5.67 -12.56 0.21
C GLU A 20 -6.18 -12.85 1.63
N LEU A 21 -5.43 -13.67 2.37
CA LEU A 21 -5.85 -14.11 3.71
C LEU A 21 -5.83 -12.95 4.72
N PHE A 22 -4.77 -12.16 4.76
CA PHE A 22 -4.69 -11.02 5.68
C PHE A 22 -5.69 -9.92 5.36
N ALA A 23 -5.96 -9.66 4.08
CA ALA A 23 -7.01 -8.71 3.70
C ALA A 23 -8.42 -9.19 4.06
N ALA A 24 -8.66 -10.51 4.05
CA ALA A 24 -9.96 -11.08 4.38
C ALA A 24 -10.20 -11.21 5.88
N LYS A 25 -9.18 -11.56 6.67
CA LYS A 25 -9.31 -11.99 8.08
C LYS A 25 -8.52 -11.14 9.07
N GLY A 26 -7.74 -10.17 8.61
CA GLY A 26 -6.78 -9.43 9.43
C GLY A 26 -5.58 -10.26 9.86
N PHE A 27 -4.60 -9.63 10.48
CA PHE A 27 -3.37 -10.30 10.93
C PHE A 27 -3.64 -11.41 11.95
N ALA A 28 -4.41 -11.12 12.99
CA ALA A 28 -4.70 -12.06 14.07
C ALA A 28 -5.62 -13.25 13.66
N GLY A 29 -6.39 -13.08 12.58
CA GLY A 29 -7.32 -14.11 12.09
C GLY A 29 -6.69 -15.14 11.16
N VAL A 30 -5.38 -15.09 10.92
CA VAL A 30 -4.68 -15.99 9.99
C VAL A 30 -3.59 -16.77 10.73
N SER A 31 -3.49 -18.06 10.48
CA SER A 31 -2.45 -18.92 11.04
C SER A 31 -1.36 -19.25 10.02
N ILE A 32 -0.14 -19.53 10.52
CA ILE A 32 1.00 -20.02 9.69
C ILE A 32 0.60 -21.26 8.87
N ARG A 33 -0.17 -22.18 9.47
CA ARG A 33 -0.62 -23.40 8.80
C ARG A 33 -1.57 -23.09 7.63
N GLU A 34 -2.46 -22.15 7.83
CA GLU A 34 -3.40 -21.70 6.79
C GLU A 34 -2.68 -21.03 5.63
N LEU A 35 -1.71 -20.16 5.92
CA LEU A 35 -0.83 -19.53 4.92
C LEU A 35 -0.08 -20.57 4.09
N ALA A 36 0.54 -21.53 4.74
CA ALA A 36 1.29 -22.60 4.09
C ALA A 36 0.39 -23.47 3.20
N THR A 37 -0.81 -23.81 3.70
CA THR A 37 -1.79 -24.59 2.94
C THR A 37 -2.27 -23.83 1.70
N ALA A 38 -2.63 -22.57 1.84
CA ALA A 38 -3.09 -21.73 0.73
C ALA A 38 -2.00 -21.50 -0.33
N ALA A 39 -0.75 -21.35 0.11
CA ALA A 39 0.39 -21.23 -0.80
C ALA A 39 0.88 -22.56 -1.40
N GLY A 40 0.40 -23.71 -0.92
CA GLY A 40 0.87 -25.02 -1.34
C GLY A 40 2.35 -25.27 -1.03
N VAL A 41 2.82 -24.84 0.15
CA VAL A 41 4.21 -24.94 0.57
C VAL A 41 4.34 -25.50 1.99
N ASN A 42 5.56 -25.91 2.38
CA ASN A 42 5.85 -26.25 3.76
C ASN A 42 5.86 -24.99 4.63
N SER A 43 5.26 -25.05 5.83
CA SER A 43 5.20 -23.92 6.77
C SER A 43 6.57 -23.39 7.21
N ALA A 44 7.61 -24.23 7.21
CA ALA A 44 8.99 -23.81 7.50
C ALA A 44 9.50 -22.73 6.52
N LEU A 45 8.98 -22.70 5.28
CA LEU A 45 9.36 -21.68 4.30
C LEU A 45 8.89 -20.28 4.66
N ILE A 46 7.85 -20.13 5.49
CA ILE A 46 7.42 -18.83 6.01
C ILE A 46 8.51 -18.24 6.90
N SER A 47 9.04 -19.04 7.82
CA SER A 47 10.15 -18.59 8.68
C SER A 47 11.43 -18.36 7.87
N TYR A 48 11.72 -19.21 6.90
CA TYR A 48 12.91 -19.09 6.05
C TYR A 48 12.90 -17.83 5.18
N HIS A 49 11.79 -17.54 4.49
CA HIS A 49 11.72 -16.40 3.56
C HIS A 49 11.36 -15.06 4.21
N TYR A 50 10.60 -15.10 5.31
CA TYR A 50 10.01 -13.90 5.88
C TYR A 50 10.29 -13.73 7.38
N GLY A 51 10.97 -14.67 8.03
CA GLY A 51 11.22 -14.61 9.47
C GLY A 51 10.00 -14.90 10.33
N GLY A 52 8.89 -15.37 9.73
CA GLY A 52 7.66 -15.70 10.42
C GLY A 52 6.43 -15.00 9.86
N GLN A 53 5.31 -15.13 10.55
CA GLN A 53 4.03 -14.56 10.12
C GLN A 53 4.06 -13.00 10.09
N GLU A 54 4.70 -12.37 11.07
CA GLU A 54 4.84 -10.91 11.13
C GLU A 54 5.63 -10.38 9.93
N GLY A 55 6.76 -11.01 9.60
CA GLY A 55 7.56 -10.61 8.45
C GLY A 55 6.85 -10.84 7.12
N LEU A 56 6.05 -11.89 6.99
CA LEU A 56 5.21 -12.10 5.81
C LEU A 56 4.12 -11.00 5.72
N TYR A 57 3.50 -10.65 6.84
CA TYR A 57 2.52 -9.57 6.88
C TYR A 57 3.12 -8.22 6.52
N GLU A 58 4.28 -7.87 7.08
CA GLU A 58 5.04 -6.66 6.72
C GLU A 58 5.38 -6.64 5.22
N ALA A 59 5.78 -7.78 4.65
CA ALA A 59 6.07 -7.89 3.23
C ALA A 59 4.82 -7.71 2.34
N VAL A 60 3.67 -8.25 2.76
CA VAL A 60 2.38 -8.07 2.08
C VAL A 60 2.00 -6.60 2.06
N VAL A 61 2.00 -5.93 3.20
CA VAL A 61 1.65 -4.50 3.32
C VAL A 61 2.62 -3.65 2.51
N THR A 62 3.93 -3.94 2.60
CA THR A 62 4.97 -3.27 1.81
C THR A 62 4.70 -3.39 0.31
N ALA A 63 4.42 -4.59 -0.19
CA ALA A 63 4.16 -4.81 -1.61
C ALA A 63 2.94 -4.03 -2.12
N GLN A 64 1.89 -3.88 -1.31
CA GLN A 64 0.73 -3.06 -1.68
C GLN A 64 1.09 -1.56 -1.74
N TYR A 65 1.87 -1.06 -0.78
CA TYR A 65 2.35 0.32 -0.79
C TYR A 65 3.28 0.62 -1.96
N GLU A 66 4.25 -0.26 -2.27
CA GLU A 66 5.16 -0.08 -3.41
C GLU A 66 4.39 -0.01 -4.73
N ARG A 67 3.37 -0.85 -4.89
CA ARG A 67 2.49 -0.82 -6.06
C ARG A 67 1.70 0.50 -6.15
N LEU A 68 1.24 1.03 -5.03
CA LEU A 68 0.54 2.31 -4.96
C LEU A 68 1.49 3.47 -5.27
N ILE A 69 2.67 3.49 -4.66
CA ILE A 69 3.71 4.50 -4.88
C ILE A 69 4.13 4.56 -6.35
N GLY A 70 4.35 3.41 -7.00
CA GLY A 70 4.68 3.37 -8.42
C GLY A 70 3.64 4.08 -9.30
N LYS A 71 2.35 3.97 -8.97
CA LYS A 71 1.29 4.74 -9.66
C LYS A 71 1.41 6.24 -9.40
N PHE A 72 1.67 6.65 -8.17
CA PHE A 72 1.83 8.06 -7.81
C PHE A 72 3.07 8.69 -8.45
N GLU A 73 4.19 7.99 -8.45
CA GLU A 73 5.43 8.44 -9.10
C GLU A 73 5.25 8.56 -10.62
N ALA A 74 4.59 7.60 -11.26
CA ALA A 74 4.28 7.67 -12.69
C ALA A 74 3.42 8.89 -13.05
N ILE A 75 2.44 9.23 -12.20
CA ILE A 75 1.64 10.45 -12.35
C ILE A 75 2.50 11.70 -12.16
N ALA A 76 3.35 11.72 -11.13
CA ALA A 76 4.21 12.88 -10.82
C ALA A 76 5.11 13.26 -11.99
N VAL A 77 5.68 12.28 -12.70
CA VAL A 77 6.61 12.52 -13.84
C VAL A 77 5.89 12.65 -15.19
N SER A 78 4.56 12.45 -15.24
CA SER A 78 3.79 12.56 -16.49
C SER A 78 3.77 14.00 -17.03
N THR A 79 3.43 14.14 -18.30
CA THR A 79 3.28 15.46 -18.97
C THR A 79 1.94 16.14 -18.68
N ALA A 80 1.09 15.54 -17.84
CA ALA A 80 -0.20 16.10 -17.44
C ALA A 80 -0.02 17.41 -16.67
N THR A 81 -1.01 18.30 -16.73
CA THR A 81 -1.04 19.54 -15.92
C THR A 81 -1.11 19.19 -14.43
N VAL A 82 -0.77 20.15 -13.57
CA VAL A 82 -0.81 19.92 -12.10
C VAL A 82 -2.22 19.61 -11.60
N GLU A 83 -3.25 20.20 -12.21
CA GLU A 83 -4.65 19.94 -11.90
C GLU A 83 -5.07 18.53 -12.33
N GLU A 84 -4.62 18.09 -13.50
CA GLU A 84 -4.84 16.71 -13.98
C GLU A 84 -4.15 15.69 -13.08
N LYS A 85 -2.90 15.95 -12.66
CA LYS A 85 -2.18 15.09 -11.71
C LYS A 85 -2.94 14.94 -10.40
N VAL A 86 -3.48 16.02 -9.83
CA VAL A 86 -4.28 15.96 -8.60
C VAL A 86 -5.54 15.12 -8.81
N ARG A 87 -6.25 15.27 -9.93
CA ARG A 87 -7.41 14.43 -10.27
C ARG A 87 -7.02 12.95 -10.42
N MET A 88 -5.87 12.69 -11.07
CA MET A 88 -5.36 11.31 -11.23
C MET A 88 -5.02 10.68 -9.88
N TYR A 89 -4.43 11.43 -8.93
CA TYR A 89 -4.21 10.94 -7.56
C TYR A 89 -5.51 10.58 -6.85
N ALA A 90 -6.51 11.48 -6.92
CA ALA A 90 -7.83 11.19 -6.36
C ALA A 90 -8.44 9.93 -6.97
N ASP A 91 -8.30 9.73 -8.28
CA ASP A 91 -8.81 8.55 -9.00
C ASP A 91 -8.08 7.27 -8.59
N VAL A 92 -6.76 7.31 -8.39
CA VAL A 92 -5.99 6.15 -7.89
C VAL A 92 -6.47 5.75 -6.50
N ILE A 93 -6.67 6.70 -5.58
CA ILE A 93 -7.17 6.41 -4.23
C ILE A 93 -8.58 5.84 -4.31
N ARG A 94 -9.49 6.48 -5.06
CA ARG A 94 -10.86 6.01 -5.26
C ARG A 94 -10.91 4.58 -5.78
N ARG A 95 -10.15 4.26 -6.84
CA ARG A 95 -10.11 2.90 -7.42
C ARG A 95 -9.58 1.87 -6.44
N ASN A 96 -8.66 2.25 -5.58
CA ASN A 96 -8.12 1.37 -4.56
C ASN A 96 -9.18 0.90 -3.54
N HIS A 97 -10.31 1.63 -3.42
CA HIS A 97 -11.43 1.26 -2.55
C HIS A 97 -12.60 0.59 -3.29
N THR A 98 -12.78 0.85 -4.59
CA THR A 98 -14.01 0.50 -5.31
C THR A 98 -13.85 -0.56 -6.39
N GLN A 99 -12.64 -0.81 -6.89
CA GLN A 99 -12.41 -1.74 -8.00
C GLN A 99 -11.58 -2.94 -7.56
N ASP A 100 -12.01 -4.12 -8.01
CA ASP A 100 -11.29 -5.40 -7.99
C ASP A 100 -10.47 -5.70 -6.72
N GLN A 101 -11.17 -5.99 -5.64
CA GLN A 101 -10.62 -6.35 -4.34
C GLN A 101 -9.87 -5.18 -3.65
N PRO A 102 -10.50 -4.49 -2.70
CA PRO A 102 -9.88 -3.39 -1.95
C PRO A 102 -8.87 -3.91 -0.91
N LEU A 103 -7.91 -4.74 -1.34
CA LEU A 103 -6.94 -5.42 -0.47
C LEU A 103 -6.15 -4.43 0.37
N MET A 104 -5.64 -3.37 -0.28
CA MET A 104 -4.88 -2.32 0.41
C MET A 104 -5.73 -1.58 1.43
N ALA A 105 -6.96 -1.20 1.07
CA ALA A 105 -7.86 -0.51 1.98
C ALA A 105 -8.18 -1.36 3.22
N ARG A 106 -8.46 -2.66 3.03
CA ARG A 106 -8.72 -3.60 4.14
C ARG A 106 -7.51 -3.79 5.05
N LEU A 107 -6.30 -3.90 4.49
CA LEU A 107 -5.08 -4.03 5.27
C LEU A 107 -4.83 -2.78 6.12
N ILE A 108 -4.97 -1.58 5.54
CA ILE A 108 -4.82 -0.32 6.28
C ILE A 108 -5.91 -0.17 7.35
N GLN A 109 -7.16 -0.47 7.02
CA GLN A 109 -8.25 -0.43 7.99
C GLN A 109 -7.99 -1.40 9.15
N GLY A 110 -7.47 -2.60 8.87
CA GLY A 110 -7.04 -3.56 9.89
C GLY A 110 -6.00 -2.95 10.84
N GLU A 111 -4.97 -2.30 10.31
CA GLU A 111 -3.94 -1.63 11.11
C GLU A 111 -4.47 -0.44 11.92
N LEU A 112 -5.45 0.31 11.42
CA LEU A 112 -6.06 1.41 12.16
C LEU A 112 -6.99 0.94 13.28
N THR A 113 -7.63 -0.21 13.13
CA THR A 113 -8.57 -0.78 14.12
C THR A 113 -7.92 -1.71 15.13
N SER A 114 -6.88 -2.42 14.71
CA SER A 114 -6.11 -3.39 15.51
C SER A 114 -4.63 -3.27 15.17
N PRO A 115 -3.94 -2.23 15.69
CA PRO A 115 -2.55 -1.93 15.31
C PRO A 115 -1.60 -3.08 15.62
N THR A 116 -0.73 -3.40 14.66
CA THR A 116 0.43 -4.27 14.84
C THR A 116 1.73 -3.48 14.75
N ALA A 117 2.88 -4.13 14.90
CA ALA A 117 4.17 -3.48 14.68
C ALA A 117 4.33 -2.95 13.23
N CYS A 118 3.53 -3.47 12.28
CA CYS A 118 3.52 -3.05 10.88
C CYS A 118 3.03 -1.60 10.72
N LEU A 119 2.13 -1.11 11.60
CA LEU A 119 1.66 0.29 11.57
C LEU A 119 2.82 1.28 11.59
N GLU A 120 3.73 1.15 12.54
CA GLU A 120 4.88 2.06 12.68
C GLU A 120 5.97 1.76 11.64
N LYS A 121 6.30 0.50 11.41
CA LYS A 121 7.41 0.11 10.53
C LYS A 121 7.12 0.36 9.04
N VAL A 122 5.88 0.13 8.61
CA VAL A 122 5.51 0.14 7.20
C VAL A 122 4.49 1.23 6.90
N VAL A 123 3.28 1.15 7.48
CA VAL A 123 2.15 2.02 7.11
C VAL A 123 2.53 3.49 7.23
N ARG A 124 3.07 3.90 8.38
CA ARG A 124 3.47 5.29 8.63
C ARG A 124 4.53 5.79 7.65
N LYS A 125 5.60 5.00 7.44
CA LYS A 125 6.69 5.32 6.51
C LYS A 125 6.18 5.60 5.09
N TYR A 126 5.35 4.71 4.57
CA TYR A 126 4.85 4.81 3.21
C TYR A 126 3.78 5.88 3.04
N THR A 127 2.95 6.09 4.05
CA THR A 127 1.96 7.19 4.05
C THR A 127 2.66 8.55 3.95
N VAL A 128 3.74 8.77 4.71
CA VAL A 128 4.54 10.00 4.64
C VAL A 128 5.18 10.16 3.25
N ARG A 129 5.68 9.08 2.64
CA ARG A 129 6.23 9.12 1.28
C ARG A 129 5.18 9.53 0.24
N ILE A 130 3.98 8.97 0.30
CA ILE A 130 2.86 9.33 -0.59
C ILE A 130 2.47 10.80 -0.41
N ALA A 131 2.33 11.25 0.84
CA ALA A 131 2.03 12.65 1.13
C ALA A 131 3.11 13.59 0.55
N GLY A 132 4.39 13.20 0.61
CA GLY A 132 5.50 13.93 0.00
C GLY A 132 5.34 14.07 -1.53
N ILE A 133 5.04 12.97 -2.22
CA ILE A 133 4.85 12.96 -3.69
C ILE A 133 3.69 13.92 -4.09
N ILE A 134 2.58 13.86 -3.37
CA ILE A 134 1.42 14.74 -3.63
C ILE A 134 1.79 16.20 -3.33
N SER A 135 2.47 16.46 -2.20
CA SER A 135 2.90 17.80 -1.80
C SER A 135 3.81 18.46 -2.83
N ASP A 136 4.70 17.67 -3.46
CA ASP A 136 5.59 18.17 -4.51
C ASP A 136 4.82 18.65 -5.75
N VAL A 137 3.79 17.94 -6.16
CA VAL A 137 2.91 18.35 -7.27
C VAL A 137 2.08 19.58 -6.89
N LEU A 138 1.56 19.66 -5.66
CA LEU A 138 0.86 20.85 -5.17
C LEU A 138 1.78 22.09 -5.16
N ARG A 139 3.03 21.91 -4.72
CA ARG A 139 4.04 22.98 -4.74
C ARG A 139 4.32 23.48 -6.16
N GLN A 140 4.45 22.60 -7.13
CA GLN A 140 4.59 22.98 -8.55
C GLN A 140 3.40 23.79 -9.03
N GLY A 141 2.18 23.41 -8.67
CA GLY A 141 0.95 24.14 -9.01
C GLY A 141 0.88 25.53 -8.38
N ILE A 142 1.33 25.68 -7.14
CA ILE A 142 1.42 26.99 -6.47
C ILE A 142 2.47 27.88 -7.17
N GLN A 143 3.65 27.34 -7.47
CA GLN A 143 4.73 28.06 -8.13
C GLN A 143 4.36 28.50 -9.55
N SER A 144 3.60 27.71 -10.28
CA SER A 144 3.11 28.04 -11.63
C SER A 144 1.89 28.97 -11.63
N GLY A 145 1.30 29.27 -10.47
CA GLY A 145 0.08 30.07 -10.36
C GLY A 145 -1.22 29.30 -10.68
N ALA A 146 -1.14 27.98 -10.90
CA ALA A 146 -2.32 27.15 -11.13
C ALA A 146 -3.14 26.96 -9.84
N PHE A 147 -2.49 27.03 -8.68
CA PHE A 147 -3.12 26.98 -7.38
C PHE A 147 -2.84 28.26 -6.59
N ARG A 148 -3.76 28.61 -5.70
CA ARG A 148 -3.61 29.77 -4.80
C ARG A 148 -2.39 29.59 -3.88
N GLN A 149 -1.76 30.70 -3.50
CA GLN A 149 -0.49 30.70 -2.77
C GLN A 149 -0.63 30.40 -1.26
N ASP A 150 -1.81 30.51 -0.71
CA ASP A 150 -2.10 30.28 0.72
C ASP A 150 -2.37 28.81 1.09
N ILE A 151 -2.18 27.88 0.15
CA ILE A 151 -2.34 26.44 0.41
C ILE A 151 -1.13 25.90 1.19
N ASP A 152 -1.39 25.33 2.37
CA ASP A 152 -0.44 24.43 3.01
C ASP A 152 -0.43 23.08 2.26
N GLN A 153 0.68 22.79 1.60
CA GLN A 153 0.80 21.64 0.70
C GLN A 153 0.72 20.32 1.43
N ILE A 154 1.30 20.25 2.64
CA ILE A 154 1.30 19.00 3.45
C ILE A 154 -0.11 18.75 3.96
N PHE A 155 -0.75 19.77 4.52
CA PHE A 155 -2.12 19.67 5.00
C PHE A 155 -3.10 19.31 3.88
N ALA A 156 -2.95 19.93 2.69
CA ALA A 156 -3.77 19.63 1.53
C ALA A 156 -3.58 18.19 1.03
N ALA A 157 -2.32 17.69 1.00
CA ALA A 157 -2.03 16.31 0.62
C ALA A 157 -2.63 15.30 1.62
N MET A 158 -2.48 15.56 2.92
CA MET A 158 -3.08 14.73 3.96
C MET A 158 -4.61 14.77 3.93
N SER A 159 -5.19 15.95 3.68
CA SER A 159 -6.65 16.12 3.58
C SER A 159 -7.21 15.36 2.38
N LEU A 160 -6.54 15.44 1.22
CA LEU A 160 -6.94 14.69 0.03
C LEU A 160 -6.93 13.18 0.28
N ALA A 161 -5.84 12.67 0.86
CA ALA A 161 -5.74 11.26 1.21
C ALA A 161 -6.78 10.85 2.27
N GLY A 162 -6.97 11.67 3.31
CA GLY A 162 -7.93 11.43 4.39
C GLY A 162 -9.37 11.39 3.87
N MET A 163 -9.82 12.43 3.19
CA MET A 163 -11.20 12.49 2.65
C MET A 163 -11.54 11.30 1.77
N LEU A 164 -10.60 10.89 0.89
CA LEU A 164 -10.83 9.77 -0.02
C LEU A 164 -10.77 8.41 0.68
N ASN A 165 -9.95 8.26 1.71
CA ASN A 165 -9.92 7.01 2.49
C ASN A 165 -11.15 6.89 3.40
N PHE A 166 -11.56 7.97 4.08
CA PHE A 166 -12.72 7.93 4.98
C PHE A 166 -14.08 7.92 4.27
N TYR A 167 -14.16 8.37 3.01
CA TYR A 167 -15.41 8.31 2.24
C TYR A 167 -15.89 6.87 1.98
N PHE A 168 -14.98 5.89 1.99
CA PHE A 168 -15.26 4.50 1.65
C PHE A 168 -15.20 3.55 2.87
N ILE A 169 -15.06 4.07 4.09
CA ILE A 169 -15.15 3.34 5.35
C ILE A 169 -16.59 3.43 5.88
#